data_b35cc00d55e44b21d55bfcf4cbf86c43
#
_entry.id   b35cc00d55e44b21d55bfcf4cbf86c43
#
_cell.length_a   1.000
_cell.length_b   1.000
_cell.length_c   1.000
_cell.angle_alpha   90.00
_cell.angle_beta   90.00
_cell.angle_gamma   90.00
#
_symmetry.space_group_name_H-M   'P 1'
#
loop_
_entity.id
_entity.type
_entity.pdbx_description
1 polymer ?
#
loop_
_entity_poly.entity_id
_entity_poly.type
_entity_poly.pdbx_seq_one_letter_code
_entity_poly.pdbx_strand_id
1 'polypeptide(L)'
;MCGIAGYLGKNKEAAALFSERSRTLLQHRGPDDSGIYEDEHVALTQTRLSILELSALGHQPMYSSCGRYVTVFNGEIYNHLELRKRFLPNYQFRGHSDTETLVELFRIQ
;
A
#
# COMPACT_ATOMS: atom_id res chain seq x y z
N MET A 1 -6.54 -12.18 5.44
CA MET A 1 -5.70 -11.74 4.30
C MET A 1 -6.25 -10.44 3.73
N CYS A 2 -5.35 -9.53 3.40
CA CYS A 2 -5.73 -8.25 2.81
C CYS A 2 -6.36 -8.41 1.43
N GLY A 3 -7.08 -7.40 1.00
CA GLY A 3 -7.60 -7.29 -0.36
C GLY A 3 -6.98 -6.09 -1.06
N ILE A 4 -6.65 -6.23 -2.33
CA ILE A 4 -6.19 -5.14 -3.16
C ILE A 4 -6.95 -5.11 -4.48
N ALA A 5 -7.15 -3.91 -5.00
CA ALA A 5 -7.76 -3.73 -6.32
C ALA A 5 -7.17 -2.49 -6.98
N GLY A 6 -7.13 -2.50 -8.31
CA GLY A 6 -6.60 -1.39 -9.06
C GLY A 6 -7.37 -1.14 -10.34
N TYR A 7 -7.46 0.13 -10.71
CA TYR A 7 -8.09 0.59 -11.95
C TYR A 7 -7.10 1.50 -12.67
N LEU A 8 -6.97 1.29 -13.96
CA LEU A 8 -6.16 2.15 -14.83
C LEU A 8 -7.04 2.63 -15.98
N GLY A 9 -7.19 3.94 -16.10
CA GLY A 9 -8.03 4.53 -17.14
C GLY A 9 -8.08 6.03 -17.04
N LYS A 10 -8.91 6.66 -17.88
CA LYS A 10 -9.00 8.12 -17.98
C LYS A 10 -10.30 8.70 -17.47
N ASN A 11 -11.21 7.88 -16.98
CA ASN A 11 -12.52 8.31 -16.54
C ASN A 11 -12.57 8.43 -15.02
N LYS A 12 -12.58 9.67 -14.53
CA LYS A 12 -12.60 9.95 -13.07
C LYS A 12 -13.84 9.41 -12.38
N GLU A 13 -14.99 9.46 -13.04
CA GLU A 13 -16.25 8.94 -12.46
C GLU A 13 -16.18 7.42 -12.30
N ALA A 14 -15.64 6.73 -13.31
CA ALA A 14 -15.44 5.29 -13.24
C ALA A 14 -14.44 4.91 -12.15
N ALA A 15 -13.36 5.69 -11.99
CA ALA A 15 -12.36 5.46 -10.94
C ALA A 15 -12.98 5.61 -9.55
N ALA A 16 -13.76 6.66 -9.32
CA ALA A 16 -14.42 6.90 -8.04
C ALA A 16 -15.41 5.77 -7.70
N LEU A 17 -16.20 5.37 -8.68
CA LEU A 17 -17.16 4.27 -8.51
C LEU A 17 -16.43 2.95 -8.22
N PHE A 18 -15.34 2.70 -8.92
CA PHE A 18 -14.50 1.52 -8.70
C PHE A 18 -13.94 1.51 -7.28
N SER A 19 -13.41 2.63 -6.79
CA SER A 19 -12.86 2.73 -5.45
C SER A 19 -13.90 2.40 -4.37
N GLU A 20 -15.09 2.98 -4.48
CA GLU A 20 -16.16 2.73 -3.52
C GLU A 20 -16.60 1.26 -3.52
N ARG A 21 -16.84 0.71 -4.71
CA ARG A 21 -17.31 -0.67 -4.85
C ARG A 21 -16.26 -1.69 -4.44
N SER A 22 -15.01 -1.49 -4.85
CA SER A 22 -13.94 -2.42 -4.52
C SER A 22 -13.68 -2.45 -3.02
N ARG A 23 -13.71 -1.30 -2.36
CA ARG A 23 -13.55 -1.23 -0.91
C ARG A 23 -14.63 -2.04 -0.20
N THR A 24 -15.89 -1.87 -0.61
CA THR A 24 -17.01 -2.61 -0.02
C THR A 24 -16.90 -4.11 -0.28
N LEU A 25 -16.58 -4.50 -1.51
CA LEU A 25 -16.50 -5.92 -1.89
C LEU A 25 -15.32 -6.63 -1.23
N LEU A 26 -14.24 -5.92 -0.92
CA LEU A 26 -13.05 -6.50 -0.31
C LEU A 26 -13.02 -6.41 1.21
N GLN A 27 -14.03 -5.79 1.82
CA GLN A 27 -14.05 -5.58 3.27
C GLN A 27 -13.92 -6.88 4.07
N HIS A 28 -14.48 -7.96 3.58
CA HIS A 28 -14.40 -9.25 4.26
C HIS A 28 -12.99 -9.82 4.32
N ARG A 29 -12.10 -9.37 3.45
CA ARG A 29 -10.71 -9.82 3.43
C ARG A 29 -9.83 -9.06 4.39
N GLY A 30 -10.21 -7.83 4.73
CA GLY A 30 -9.44 -7.00 5.63
C GLY A 30 -10.30 -5.96 6.33
N PRO A 31 -10.96 -6.38 7.45
CA PRO A 31 -11.90 -5.48 8.13
C PRO A 31 -11.25 -4.45 9.03
N ASP A 32 -9.94 -4.53 9.27
CA ASP A 32 -9.27 -3.69 10.27
C ASP A 32 -8.99 -2.28 9.78
N ASP A 33 -8.79 -2.11 8.48
CA ASP A 33 -8.49 -0.81 7.88
C ASP A 33 -8.78 -0.86 6.39
N SER A 34 -8.97 0.31 5.79
CA SER A 34 -9.10 0.41 4.34
C SER A 34 -8.55 1.74 3.86
N GLY A 35 -8.14 1.80 2.61
CA GLY A 35 -7.63 3.01 2.01
C GLY A 35 -7.82 3.03 0.51
N ILE A 36 -7.89 4.25 -0.03
CA ILE A 36 -8.08 4.52 -1.44
C ILE A 36 -7.07 5.57 -1.87
N TYR A 37 -6.45 5.37 -3.03
CA TYR A 37 -5.68 6.38 -3.75
C TYR A 37 -6.31 6.58 -5.11
N GLU A 38 -6.51 7.82 -5.52
CA GLU A 38 -7.03 8.17 -6.84
C GLU A 38 -6.23 9.32 -7.44
N ASP A 39 -5.93 9.20 -8.73
CA ASP A 39 -5.46 10.31 -9.55
C ASP A 39 -6.18 10.30 -10.90
N GLU A 40 -5.67 11.04 -11.89
CA GLU A 40 -6.33 11.16 -13.20
C GLU A 40 -6.38 9.83 -13.97
N HIS A 41 -5.53 8.88 -13.66
CA HIS A 41 -5.35 7.66 -14.43
C HIS A 41 -5.47 6.38 -13.61
N VAL A 42 -5.33 6.45 -12.30
CA VAL A 42 -5.20 5.26 -11.45
C VAL A 42 -6.08 5.39 -10.22
N ALA A 43 -6.73 4.30 -9.85
CA ALA A 43 -7.35 4.14 -8.54
C ALA A 43 -6.81 2.86 -7.89
N LEU A 44 -6.38 2.95 -6.64
CA LEU A 44 -5.90 1.81 -5.87
C LEU A 44 -6.73 1.70 -4.60
N THR A 45 -7.16 0.48 -4.28
CA THR A 45 -7.92 0.20 -3.06
C THR A 45 -7.21 -0.91 -2.29
N GLN A 46 -7.17 -0.75 -0.97
CA GLN A 46 -6.65 -1.78 -0.08
C GLN A 46 -7.58 -1.93 1.12
N THR A 47 -7.88 -3.17 1.47
CA THR A 47 -8.52 -3.52 2.73
C THR A 47 -7.54 -4.36 3.53
N ARG A 48 -7.41 -4.09 4.82
CA ARG A 48 -6.29 -4.59 5.60
C ARG A 48 -6.74 -5.50 6.73
N LEU A 49 -6.08 -6.65 6.79
CA LEU A 49 -6.04 -7.48 8.00
C LEU A 49 -4.65 -7.25 8.62
N SER A 50 -4.62 -6.64 9.80
CA SER A 50 -3.38 -6.19 10.42
C SER A 50 -2.64 -7.36 11.08
N ILE A 51 -1.55 -7.81 10.47
CA ILE A 51 -0.74 -8.92 10.99
C ILE A 51 0.60 -8.43 11.51
N LEU A 52 1.37 -7.71 10.69
CA LEU A 52 2.73 -7.27 11.04
C LEU A 52 2.76 -5.88 11.65
N GLU A 53 1.99 -4.95 11.11
CA GLU A 53 1.97 -3.57 11.59
C GLU A 53 0.55 -3.21 11.96
N LEU A 54 0.26 -3.13 13.26
CA LEU A 54 -1.08 -2.87 13.78
C LEU A 54 -1.41 -1.38 13.86
N SER A 55 -0.40 -0.51 13.69
CA SER A 55 -0.58 0.92 13.77
C SER A 55 -0.97 1.53 12.42
N ALA A 56 -1.29 2.83 12.44
CA ALA A 56 -1.55 3.61 11.23
C ALA A 56 -0.33 3.68 10.30
N LEU A 57 0.88 3.36 10.79
CA LEU A 57 2.09 3.32 9.98
C LEU A 57 2.09 2.19 8.94
N GLY A 58 1.23 1.20 9.10
CA GLY A 58 1.02 0.15 8.11
C GLY A 58 -0.13 0.41 7.15
N HIS A 59 -0.76 1.58 7.23
CA HIS A 59 -1.89 1.92 6.37
C HIS A 59 -1.49 1.97 4.90
N GLN A 60 -2.35 1.43 4.04
CA GLN A 60 -2.17 1.45 2.58
C GLN A 60 -3.40 2.10 1.91
N PRO A 61 -3.26 2.69 0.74
CA PRO A 61 -2.04 2.78 -0.07
C PRO A 61 -0.92 3.54 0.64
N MET A 62 0.30 3.06 0.48
CA MET A 62 1.47 3.62 1.15
C MET A 62 2.34 4.39 0.17
N TYR A 63 2.78 5.59 0.58
CA TYR A 63 3.63 6.45 -0.23
C TYR A 63 5.09 6.27 0.13
N SER A 64 5.97 6.39 -0.87
CA SER A 64 7.39 6.56 -0.60
C SER A 64 7.65 7.89 0.12
N SER A 65 8.80 8.01 0.78
CA SER A 65 9.17 9.22 1.50
C SER A 65 9.23 10.46 0.60
N CYS A 66 9.56 10.28 -0.68
CA CYS A 66 9.59 11.38 -1.65
C CYS A 66 8.21 11.67 -2.27
N GLY A 67 7.20 10.88 -1.97
CA GLY A 67 5.85 11.05 -2.52
C GLY A 67 5.66 10.61 -3.97
N ARG A 68 6.73 10.13 -4.62
CA ARG A 68 6.71 9.80 -6.05
C ARG A 68 6.05 8.45 -6.34
N TYR A 69 6.14 7.53 -5.40
CA TYR A 69 5.59 6.19 -5.56
C TYR A 69 4.50 5.94 -4.54
N VAL A 70 3.47 5.22 -4.97
CA VAL A 70 2.39 4.78 -4.09
C VAL A 70 2.11 3.30 -4.39
N THR A 71 1.88 2.52 -3.36
CA THR A 71 1.70 1.07 -3.50
C THR A 71 0.57 0.54 -2.65
N VAL A 72 -0.08 -0.49 -3.15
CA VAL A 72 -0.87 -1.44 -2.37
C VAL A 72 -0.21 -2.80 -2.49
N PHE A 73 -0.15 -3.53 -1.40
CA PHE A 73 0.57 -4.79 -1.35
C PHE A 73 -0.18 -5.80 -0.49
N ASN A 74 -0.40 -6.98 -1.04
CA ASN A 74 -0.94 -8.13 -0.30
C ASN A 74 0.06 -9.27 -0.41
N GLY A 75 0.86 -9.45 0.64
CA GLY A 75 1.90 -10.47 0.67
C GLY A 75 2.83 -10.25 1.85
N GLU A 76 3.92 -10.97 1.86
CA GLU A 76 4.95 -10.85 2.88
C GLU A 76 6.34 -10.94 2.26
N ILE A 77 7.24 -10.08 2.75
CA ILE A 77 8.66 -10.11 2.39
C ILE A 77 9.41 -10.49 3.64
N TYR A 78 9.70 -11.77 3.78
CA TYR A 78 10.25 -12.32 5.03
C TYR A 78 11.61 -11.76 5.40
N ASN A 79 12.43 -11.40 4.41
CA ASN A 79 13.77 -10.87 4.61
C ASN A 79 13.83 -9.34 4.50
N HIS A 80 12.72 -8.65 4.74
CA HIS A 80 12.68 -7.19 4.53
C HIS A 80 13.63 -6.42 5.43
N LEU A 81 13.88 -6.89 6.66
CA LEU A 81 14.82 -6.24 7.57
C LEU A 81 16.27 -6.36 7.07
N GLU A 82 16.61 -7.49 6.49
CA GLU A 82 17.91 -7.69 5.84
C GLU A 82 18.07 -6.76 4.64
N LEU A 83 17.03 -6.62 3.83
CA LEU A 83 17.02 -5.70 2.69
C LEU A 83 17.20 -4.25 3.12
N ARG A 84 16.59 -3.83 4.25
CA ARG A 84 16.79 -2.51 4.83
C ARG A 84 18.26 -2.25 5.14
N LYS A 85 18.89 -3.19 5.81
CA LYS A 85 20.30 -3.08 6.19
C LYS A 85 21.23 -3.01 4.99
N ARG A 86 20.92 -3.79 3.96
CA ARG A 86 21.78 -3.89 2.78
C ARG A 86 21.66 -2.70 1.84
N PHE A 87 20.45 -2.24 1.58
CA PHE A 87 20.19 -1.22 0.55
C PHE A 87 19.80 0.14 1.08
N LEU A 88 19.33 0.22 2.32
CA LEU A 88 18.82 1.44 2.94
C LEU A 88 19.38 1.63 4.35
N PRO A 89 20.72 1.48 4.55
CA PRO A 89 21.28 1.45 5.90
C PRO A 89 21.17 2.78 6.65
N ASN A 90 21.03 3.89 5.92
CA ASN A 90 20.96 5.24 6.51
C ASN A 90 19.57 5.85 6.49
N TYR A 91 18.57 5.13 5.98
CA TYR A 91 17.20 5.61 5.96
C TYR A 91 16.51 5.31 7.29
N GLN A 92 15.82 6.30 7.84
CA GLN A 92 15.01 6.12 9.05
C GLN A 92 13.59 5.72 8.68
N PHE A 93 13.25 4.45 8.88
CA PHE A 93 11.93 3.94 8.60
C PHE A 93 10.91 4.43 9.63
N ARG A 94 9.69 4.69 9.18
CA ARG A 94 8.59 5.16 10.04
C ARG A 94 8.02 4.03 10.89
N GLY A 95 7.98 2.81 10.33
CA GLY A 95 7.40 1.66 10.99
C GLY A 95 8.13 0.37 10.66
N HIS A 96 7.47 -0.74 10.91
CA HIS A 96 8.07 -2.07 10.80
C HIS A 96 7.52 -2.90 9.64
N SER A 97 6.71 -2.31 8.77
CA SER A 97 6.09 -3.08 7.68
C SER A 97 7.06 -3.39 6.55
N ASP A 98 6.89 -4.54 5.96
CA ASP A 98 7.60 -4.93 4.75
C ASP A 98 7.19 -4.07 3.54
N THR A 99 5.96 -3.56 3.54
CA THR A 99 5.47 -2.65 2.51
C THR A 99 6.28 -1.37 2.45
N GLU A 100 6.64 -0.80 3.61
CA GLU A 100 7.50 0.38 3.66
C GLU A 100 8.87 0.07 3.06
N THR A 101 9.42 -1.08 3.39
CA THR A 101 10.68 -1.53 2.79
C THR A 101 10.56 -1.60 1.27
N LEU A 102 9.48 -2.17 0.77
CA LEU A 102 9.23 -2.32 -0.67
C LEU A 102 9.18 -0.96 -1.37
N VAL A 103 8.38 -0.03 -0.87
CA VAL A 103 8.18 1.26 -1.53
C VAL A 103 9.44 2.12 -1.48
N GLU A 104 10.24 2.02 -0.40
CA GLU A 104 11.49 2.75 -0.29
C GLU A 104 12.60 2.14 -1.16
N LEU A 105 12.59 0.84 -1.40
CA LEU A 105 13.50 0.21 -2.37
C LEU A 105 13.22 0.69 -3.79
N PHE A 106 11.96 0.87 -4.15
CA PHE A 106 11.60 1.47 -5.43
C PHE A 106 12.11 2.90 -5.56
N ARG A 107 12.07 3.67 -4.47
CA ARG A 107 12.52 5.05 -4.46
C ARG A 107 13.98 5.21 -4.85
N ILE A 108 14.83 4.29 -4.45
CA ILE A 108 16.27 4.39 -4.68
C ILE A 108 16.75 3.83 -6.03
N GLN A 109 15.85 3.35 -6.85
CA GLN A 109 16.22 2.85 -8.19
C GLN A 109 16.40 3.97 -9.21
#